data_2fa853d06d4a62a82cde74e70cbad94b
#
_entry.id   2fa853d06d4a62a82cde74e70cbad94b
#
_cell.length_a   1.000
_cell.length_b   1.000
_cell.length_c   1.000
_cell.angle_alpha   90.00
_cell.angle_beta   90.00
_cell.angle_gamma   90.00
#
_symmetry.space_group_name_H-M   'P 1'
#
loop_
_entity.id
_entity.type
_entity.pdbx_description
1 polymer ?
#
loop_
_entity_poly.entity_id
_entity_poly.type
_entity_poly.pdbx_seq_one_letter_code
_entity_poly.pdbx_strand_id
1 'polypeptide(L)'
;MIVLQTIAVAFAMFSAIPVPQFDWNEKNMRYAMCAFPLIGVVIGAAWCVCGALPLPGLAKAAGFALVPVWVTGGIHLDGYADTCDALSSYGDRTKKLEILKDPHCGAFAVIRLCSYFLAYFALCTCVRFTPRAGALWALALVLERALSGYAVAAFPMAKNTGLAHTFATAADKTVVRRVLAVLAAVLCMGMAALGGWALVLAALAVLWRYHAVSRKQFGGITGDLAGWFLQKAELWMLAALCASQWGGLL
;
A
#
# COMPACT_ATOMS: atom_id res chain seq x y z
N MET A 1 -16.75 15.43 15.89
CA MET A 1 -17.50 14.89 14.72
C MET A 1 -16.67 14.83 13.43
N ILE A 2 -16.03 15.92 12.96
CA ILE A 2 -15.32 15.93 11.68
C ILE A 2 -14.18 14.91 11.58
N VAL A 3 -13.39 14.72 12.64
CA VAL A 3 -12.28 13.73 12.66
C VAL A 3 -12.78 12.30 12.44
N LEU A 4 -13.89 11.92 13.10
CA LEU A 4 -14.50 10.60 12.90
C LEU A 4 -15.03 10.43 11.47
N GLN A 5 -15.64 11.47 10.89
CA GLN A 5 -16.06 11.44 9.49
C GLN A 5 -14.87 11.31 8.55
N THR A 6 -13.77 12.02 8.80
CA THR A 6 -12.53 11.90 8.02
C THR A 6 -11.97 10.49 8.05
N ILE A 7 -11.93 9.85 9.23
CA ILE A 7 -11.50 8.45 9.36
C ILE A 7 -12.47 7.52 8.61
N ALA A 8 -13.78 7.69 8.79
CA ALA A 8 -14.78 6.88 8.11
C ALA A 8 -14.68 7.00 6.58
N VAL A 9 -14.46 8.21 6.04
CA VAL A 9 -14.23 8.42 4.59
C VAL A 9 -12.99 7.65 4.10
N ALA A 10 -11.89 7.69 4.85
CA ALA A 10 -10.69 6.93 4.49
C ALA A 10 -10.93 5.42 4.51
N PHE A 11 -11.62 4.91 5.54
CA PHE A 11 -11.94 3.49 5.65
C PHE A 11 -12.95 3.04 4.59
N ALA A 12 -14.00 3.83 4.33
CA ALA A 12 -14.98 3.54 3.27
C ALA A 12 -14.34 3.45 1.89
N MET A 13 -13.27 4.21 1.64
CA MET A 13 -12.59 4.24 0.36
C MET A 13 -11.53 3.15 0.20
N PHE A 14 -10.76 2.87 1.24
CA PHE A 14 -9.53 2.06 1.13
C PHE A 14 -9.60 0.75 1.91
N SER A 15 -10.79 0.39 2.43
CA SER A 15 -10.99 -0.90 3.11
C SER A 15 -12.39 -1.47 2.83
N ALA A 16 -12.51 -2.78 3.03
CA ALA A 16 -13.80 -3.48 3.01
C ALA A 16 -14.49 -3.48 4.39
N ILE A 17 -13.90 -2.79 5.38
CA ILE A 17 -14.46 -2.71 6.73
C ILE A 17 -15.73 -1.86 6.69
N PRO A 18 -16.87 -2.38 7.16
CA PRO A 18 -18.10 -1.61 7.19
C PRO A 18 -17.98 -0.44 8.17
N VAL A 19 -18.16 0.77 7.65
CA VAL A 19 -18.16 2.01 8.42
C VAL A 19 -19.40 2.83 8.08
N PRO A 20 -19.86 3.72 8.97
CA PRO A 20 -20.92 4.66 8.65
C PRO A 20 -20.58 5.46 7.39
N GLN A 21 -21.53 5.52 6.45
CA GLN A 21 -21.38 6.28 5.22
C GLN A 21 -21.72 7.74 5.47
N PHE A 22 -20.87 8.62 4.98
CA PHE A 22 -21.04 10.06 5.03
C PHE A 22 -20.93 10.65 3.64
N ASP A 23 -21.68 11.70 3.35
CA ASP A 23 -21.50 12.46 2.12
C ASP A 23 -20.09 13.09 2.10
N TRP A 24 -19.39 12.87 1.00
CA TRP A 24 -18.04 13.40 0.82
C TRP A 24 -18.10 14.89 0.57
N ASN A 25 -17.40 15.64 1.39
CA ASN A 25 -17.32 17.09 1.30
C ASN A 25 -15.88 17.55 1.60
N GLU A 26 -15.60 18.80 1.25
CA GLU A 26 -14.26 19.39 1.43
C GLU A 26 -13.72 19.27 2.87
N LYS A 27 -14.62 19.33 3.87
CA LYS A 27 -14.21 19.32 5.29
C LYS A 27 -13.74 17.92 5.73
N ASN A 28 -14.48 16.86 5.37
CA ASN A 28 -14.14 15.49 5.79
C ASN A 28 -13.12 14.82 4.88
N MET A 29 -12.95 15.29 3.64
CA MET A 29 -11.91 14.81 2.71
C MET A 29 -10.56 15.49 2.92
N ARG A 30 -10.53 16.71 3.48
CA ARG A 30 -9.35 17.57 3.60
C ARG A 30 -8.13 16.87 4.20
N TYR A 31 -8.33 15.96 5.16
CA TYR A 31 -7.28 15.22 5.86
C TYR A 31 -7.44 13.69 5.76
N ALA A 32 -8.28 13.20 4.86
CA ALA A 32 -8.55 11.76 4.73
C ALA A 32 -7.28 10.95 4.45
N MET A 33 -6.32 11.51 3.69
CA MET A 33 -5.03 10.85 3.45
C MET A 33 -4.17 10.73 4.72
N CYS A 34 -4.35 11.58 5.74
CA CYS A 34 -3.69 11.40 7.04
C CYS A 34 -4.27 10.22 7.83
N ALA A 35 -5.50 9.81 7.56
CA ALA A 35 -6.14 8.64 8.17
C ALA A 35 -5.81 7.32 7.43
N PHE A 36 -5.30 7.39 6.21
CA PHE A 36 -4.96 6.19 5.41
C PHE A 36 -3.99 5.22 6.13
N PRO A 37 -2.94 5.68 6.85
CA PRO A 37 -2.07 4.81 7.63
C PRO A 37 -2.78 3.97 8.71
N LEU A 38 -3.96 4.40 9.21
CA LEU A 38 -4.74 3.64 10.19
C LEU A 38 -5.24 2.30 9.63
N ILE A 39 -5.46 2.20 8.33
CA ILE A 39 -5.79 0.93 7.68
C ILE A 39 -4.60 -0.04 7.79
N GLY A 40 -3.37 0.48 7.66
CA GLY A 40 -2.15 -0.28 7.92
C GLY A 40 -2.06 -0.81 9.35
N VAL A 41 -2.52 -0.03 10.33
CA VAL A 41 -2.60 -0.48 11.74
C VAL A 41 -3.56 -1.67 11.86
N VAL A 42 -4.75 -1.60 11.23
CA VAL A 42 -5.73 -2.69 11.28
C VAL A 42 -5.19 -3.95 10.61
N ILE A 43 -4.57 -3.82 9.43
CA ILE A 43 -3.97 -4.97 8.73
C ILE A 43 -2.84 -5.56 9.57
N GLY A 44 -1.96 -4.73 10.12
CA GLY A 44 -0.85 -5.16 10.98
C GLY A 44 -1.33 -5.88 12.24
N ALA A 45 -2.37 -5.36 12.89
CA ALA A 45 -2.97 -6.01 14.05
C ALA A 45 -3.57 -7.38 13.68
N ALA A 46 -4.36 -7.46 12.61
CA ALA A 46 -4.96 -8.70 12.13
C ALA A 46 -3.87 -9.73 11.73
N TRP A 47 -2.80 -9.28 11.11
CA TRP A 47 -1.65 -10.10 10.74
C TRP A 47 -0.94 -10.64 11.98
N CYS A 48 -0.72 -9.82 13.01
CA CYS A 48 -0.14 -10.24 14.28
C CYS A 48 -1.03 -11.26 15.00
N VAL A 49 -2.34 -11.05 15.01
CA VAL A 49 -3.30 -12.04 15.56
C VAL A 49 -3.18 -13.36 14.80
N CYS A 50 -3.18 -13.34 13.48
CA CYS A 50 -2.98 -14.55 12.67
C CYS A 50 -1.66 -15.25 13.00
N GLY A 51 -0.58 -14.51 13.19
CA GLY A 51 0.73 -15.03 13.56
C GLY A 51 0.76 -15.70 14.96
N ALA A 52 0.01 -15.18 15.91
CA ALA A 52 -0.09 -15.70 17.27
C ALA A 52 -0.99 -16.94 17.39
N LEU A 53 -1.89 -17.18 16.43
CA LEU A 53 -2.75 -18.35 16.44
C LEU A 53 -1.95 -19.65 16.25
N PRO A 54 -2.35 -20.76 16.92
CA PRO A 54 -1.71 -22.07 16.78
C PRO A 54 -2.12 -22.79 15.49
N LEU A 55 -1.92 -22.11 14.34
CA LEU A 55 -2.26 -22.63 13.03
C LEU A 55 -1.11 -23.44 12.43
N PRO A 56 -1.39 -24.48 11.61
CA PRO A 56 -0.39 -25.13 10.79
C PRO A 56 0.34 -24.13 9.88
N GLY A 57 1.63 -24.35 9.60
CA GLY A 57 2.48 -23.38 8.89
C GLY A 57 1.90 -22.87 7.56
N LEU A 58 1.36 -23.76 6.72
CA LEU A 58 0.72 -23.36 5.45
C LEU A 58 -0.56 -22.54 5.65
N ALA A 59 -1.39 -22.90 6.64
CA ALA A 59 -2.60 -22.15 6.96
C ALA A 59 -2.26 -20.74 7.50
N LYS A 60 -1.21 -20.65 8.33
CA LYS A 60 -0.69 -19.36 8.81
C LYS A 60 -0.17 -18.50 7.65
N ALA A 61 0.60 -19.08 6.74
CA ALA A 61 1.11 -18.38 5.57
C ALA A 61 -0.03 -17.90 4.65
N ALA A 62 -1.07 -18.70 4.47
CA ALA A 62 -2.27 -18.29 3.74
C ALA A 62 -2.98 -17.13 4.44
N GLY A 63 -3.13 -17.18 5.77
CA GLY A 63 -3.66 -16.07 6.56
C GLY A 63 -2.83 -14.79 6.38
N PHE A 64 -1.51 -14.87 6.45
CA PHE A 64 -0.60 -13.76 6.21
C PHE A 64 -0.78 -13.13 4.82
N ALA A 65 -1.00 -13.96 3.80
CA ALA A 65 -1.19 -13.49 2.44
C ALA A 65 -2.58 -12.89 2.21
N LEU A 66 -3.61 -13.41 2.87
CA LEU A 66 -5.00 -13.02 2.62
C LEU A 66 -5.50 -11.88 3.52
N VAL A 67 -4.93 -11.69 4.71
CA VAL A 67 -5.33 -10.61 5.63
C VAL A 67 -5.32 -9.23 4.96
N PRO A 68 -4.27 -8.81 4.24
CA PRO A 68 -4.29 -7.52 3.55
C PRO A 68 -5.42 -7.44 2.50
N VAL A 69 -5.67 -8.53 1.78
CA VAL A 69 -6.73 -8.61 0.75
C VAL A 69 -8.11 -8.45 1.37
N TRP A 70 -8.40 -9.18 2.46
CA TRP A 70 -9.69 -9.13 3.14
C TRP A 70 -9.96 -7.75 3.75
N VAL A 71 -8.95 -7.16 4.39
CA VAL A 71 -9.11 -5.83 4.99
C VAL A 71 -9.30 -4.73 3.94
N THR A 72 -8.62 -4.81 2.80
CA THR A 72 -8.69 -3.78 1.75
C THR A 72 -9.77 -4.04 0.70
N GLY A 73 -10.38 -5.24 0.70
CA GLY A 73 -11.32 -5.65 -0.37
C GLY A 73 -10.65 -5.80 -1.73
N GLY A 74 -9.31 -5.85 -1.78
CA GLY A 74 -8.56 -6.02 -3.03
C GLY A 74 -8.35 -4.75 -3.86
N ILE A 75 -8.81 -3.57 -3.42
CA ILE A 75 -8.71 -2.32 -4.20
C ILE A 75 -7.27 -1.99 -4.66
N HIS A 76 -6.27 -2.33 -3.85
CA HIS A 76 -4.87 -2.09 -4.22
C HIS A 76 -4.32 -3.13 -5.19
N LEU A 77 -4.84 -4.36 -5.12
CA LEU A 77 -4.53 -5.43 -6.09
C LEU A 77 -5.12 -5.13 -7.47
N ASP A 78 -6.32 -4.56 -7.51
CA ASP A 78 -6.95 -4.08 -8.72
C ASP A 78 -6.05 -3.05 -9.43
N GLY A 79 -5.66 -1.98 -8.73
CA GLY A 79 -4.73 -0.99 -9.27
C GLY A 79 -3.35 -1.57 -9.63
N TYR A 80 -2.88 -2.61 -8.90
CA TYR A 80 -1.67 -3.34 -9.26
C TYR A 80 -1.83 -4.08 -10.60
N ALA A 81 -2.94 -4.76 -10.80
CA ALA A 81 -3.25 -5.49 -12.02
C ALA A 81 -3.30 -4.57 -13.23
N ASP A 82 -4.08 -3.50 -13.15
CA ASP A 82 -4.25 -2.50 -14.21
C ASP A 82 -2.92 -1.85 -14.59
N THR A 83 -2.14 -1.46 -13.58
CA THR A 83 -0.82 -0.88 -13.81
C THR A 83 0.13 -1.87 -14.48
N CYS A 84 0.10 -3.15 -14.09
CA CYS A 84 0.93 -4.19 -14.71
C CYS A 84 0.53 -4.43 -16.16
N ASP A 85 -0.75 -4.41 -16.48
CA ASP A 85 -1.24 -4.54 -17.85
C ASP A 85 -0.80 -3.36 -18.71
N ALA A 86 -1.02 -2.15 -18.21
CA ALA A 86 -0.60 -0.91 -18.87
C ALA A 86 0.93 -0.86 -19.11
N LEU A 87 1.74 -1.30 -18.14
CA LEU A 87 3.19 -1.34 -18.27
C LEU A 87 3.68 -2.42 -19.24
N SER A 88 2.92 -3.50 -19.42
CA SER A 88 3.24 -4.58 -20.35
C SER A 88 2.88 -4.23 -21.79
N SER A 89 2.08 -3.18 -22.01
CA SER A 89 1.80 -2.67 -23.35
C SER A 89 3.01 -1.93 -23.92
N TYR A 90 3.23 -2.08 -25.22
CA TYR A 90 4.25 -1.32 -25.96
C TYR A 90 3.77 0.07 -26.39
N GLY A 91 2.56 0.48 -25.95
CA GLY A 91 1.95 1.76 -26.29
C GLY A 91 2.65 2.96 -25.66
N ASP A 92 2.37 4.12 -26.21
CA ASP A 92 2.77 5.40 -25.64
C ASP A 92 2.02 5.70 -24.32
N ARG A 93 2.26 6.88 -23.78
CA ARG A 93 1.62 7.35 -22.54
C ARG A 93 0.10 7.38 -22.64
N THR A 94 -0.44 7.85 -23.77
CA THR A 94 -1.89 7.96 -23.97
C THR A 94 -2.53 6.59 -23.93
N LYS A 95 -1.95 5.63 -24.67
CA LYS A 95 -2.43 4.25 -24.70
C LYS A 95 -2.38 3.59 -23.31
N LYS A 96 -1.32 3.80 -22.54
CA LYS A 96 -1.23 3.29 -21.17
C LYS A 96 -2.29 3.87 -20.25
N LEU A 97 -2.59 5.16 -20.37
CA LEU A 97 -3.66 5.81 -19.62
C LEU A 97 -5.07 5.37 -20.06
N GLU A 98 -5.24 4.93 -21.32
CA GLU A 98 -6.48 4.29 -21.78
C GLU A 98 -6.66 2.90 -21.15
N ILE A 99 -5.61 2.08 -21.11
CA ILE A 99 -5.64 0.76 -20.49
C ILE A 99 -6.05 0.86 -19.01
N LEU A 100 -5.54 1.84 -18.26
CA LEU A 100 -5.97 2.10 -16.87
C LEU A 100 -7.45 2.52 -16.72
N LYS A 101 -8.20 2.68 -17.79
CA LYS A 101 -9.65 3.00 -17.78
C LYS A 101 -10.49 1.84 -18.29
N ASP A 102 -9.85 0.83 -18.86
CA ASP A 102 -10.54 -0.34 -19.40
C ASP A 102 -11.02 -1.21 -18.23
N PRO A 103 -12.33 -1.51 -18.12
CA PRO A 103 -12.84 -2.36 -17.07
C PRO A 103 -12.49 -3.85 -17.27
N HIS A 104 -11.87 -4.21 -18.39
CA HIS A 104 -11.50 -5.59 -18.68
C HIS A 104 -10.08 -5.88 -18.21
N CYS A 105 -9.91 -6.99 -17.49
CA CYS A 105 -8.62 -7.45 -17.05
C CYS A 105 -7.84 -8.09 -18.22
N GLY A 106 -6.67 -7.56 -18.55
CA GLY A 106 -5.82 -8.10 -19.59
C GLY A 106 -5.03 -9.34 -19.13
N ALA A 107 -4.52 -10.10 -20.09
CA ALA A 107 -3.76 -11.33 -19.79
C ALA A 107 -2.50 -11.06 -18.95
N PHE A 108 -1.81 -9.96 -19.18
CA PHE A 108 -0.62 -9.61 -18.40
C PHE A 108 -0.96 -9.23 -16.95
N ALA A 109 -2.11 -8.61 -16.70
CA ALA A 109 -2.60 -8.38 -15.34
C ALA A 109 -2.77 -9.71 -14.58
N VAL A 110 -3.42 -10.71 -15.19
CA VAL A 110 -3.60 -12.04 -14.60
C VAL A 110 -2.26 -12.72 -14.33
N ILE A 111 -1.35 -12.75 -15.31
CA ILE A 111 -0.02 -13.35 -15.15
C ILE A 111 0.74 -12.68 -14.00
N ARG A 112 0.69 -11.34 -13.89
CA ARG A 112 1.37 -10.59 -12.83
C ARG A 112 0.75 -10.80 -11.47
N LEU A 113 -0.59 -10.87 -11.37
CA LEU A 113 -1.29 -11.20 -10.12
C LEU A 113 -0.94 -12.60 -9.62
N CYS A 114 -1.01 -13.61 -10.51
CA CYS A 114 -0.64 -14.98 -10.15
C CYS A 114 0.82 -15.05 -9.68
N SER A 115 1.73 -14.40 -10.40
CA SER A 115 3.15 -14.34 -10.03
C SER A 115 3.37 -13.62 -8.70
N TYR A 116 2.63 -12.53 -8.46
CA TYR A 116 2.66 -11.80 -7.19
C TYR A 116 2.21 -12.69 -6.03
N PHE A 117 1.03 -13.32 -6.14
CA PHE A 117 0.50 -14.16 -5.07
C PHE A 117 1.39 -15.37 -4.80
N LEU A 118 1.94 -16.00 -5.84
CA LEU A 118 2.87 -17.11 -5.66
C LEU A 118 4.13 -16.68 -4.90
N ALA A 119 4.73 -15.56 -5.29
CA ALA A 119 5.92 -15.02 -4.62
C ALA A 119 5.60 -14.56 -3.19
N TYR A 120 4.49 -13.84 -3.01
CA TYR A 120 4.09 -13.32 -1.70
C TYR A 120 3.76 -14.46 -0.73
N PHE A 121 3.01 -15.47 -1.17
CA PHE A 121 2.72 -16.67 -0.38
C PHE A 121 3.99 -17.45 -0.04
N ALA A 122 4.89 -17.64 -1.00
CA ALA A 122 6.18 -18.28 -0.74
C ALA A 122 7.00 -17.54 0.33
N LEU A 123 7.03 -16.21 0.28
CA LEU A 123 7.66 -15.40 1.35
C LEU A 123 6.94 -15.57 2.70
N CYS A 124 5.60 -15.59 2.70
CA CYS A 124 4.83 -15.83 3.93
C CYS A 124 5.15 -17.18 4.57
N THR A 125 5.45 -18.23 3.79
CA THR A 125 5.89 -19.53 4.34
C THR A 125 7.26 -19.47 4.99
N CYS A 126 8.10 -18.51 4.60
CA CYS A 126 9.45 -18.33 5.11
C CYS A 126 9.50 -17.47 6.39
N VAL A 127 8.42 -16.76 6.72
CA VAL A 127 8.37 -15.90 7.92
C VAL A 127 8.41 -16.75 9.19
N ARG A 128 9.40 -16.51 10.03
CA ARG A 128 9.40 -16.95 11.42
C ARG A 128 8.71 -15.89 12.27
N PHE A 129 7.47 -16.17 12.68
CA PHE A 129 6.71 -15.21 13.48
C PHE A 129 7.30 -15.11 14.90
N THR A 130 7.75 -13.92 15.23
CA THR A 130 8.16 -13.48 16.56
C THR A 130 7.46 -12.16 16.89
N PRO A 131 7.30 -11.76 18.15
CA PRO A 131 6.75 -10.44 18.49
C PRO A 131 7.48 -9.28 17.79
N ARG A 132 8.81 -9.37 17.67
CA ARG A 132 9.64 -8.38 16.96
C ARG A 132 9.33 -8.34 15.47
N ALA A 133 9.25 -9.49 14.81
CA ALA A 133 8.92 -9.58 13.40
C ALA A 133 7.50 -9.08 13.12
N GLY A 134 6.54 -9.44 13.99
CA GLY A 134 5.17 -8.94 13.92
C GLY A 134 5.10 -7.42 14.05
N ALA A 135 5.80 -6.84 15.03
CA ALA A 135 5.86 -5.39 15.22
C ALA A 135 6.48 -4.69 14.00
N LEU A 136 7.62 -5.20 13.49
CA LEU A 136 8.26 -4.65 12.29
C LEU A 136 7.34 -4.70 11.07
N TRP A 137 6.65 -5.81 10.88
CA TRP A 137 5.72 -5.95 9.74
C TRP A 137 4.51 -5.03 9.88
N ALA A 138 3.93 -4.92 11.08
CA ALA A 138 2.84 -3.98 11.33
C ALA A 138 3.26 -2.52 11.06
N LEU A 139 4.45 -2.11 11.51
CA LEU A 139 5.00 -0.77 11.22
C LEU A 139 5.26 -0.58 9.72
N ALA A 140 5.70 -1.61 9.01
CA ALA A 140 5.93 -1.58 7.56
C ALA A 140 4.62 -1.30 6.80
N LEU A 141 3.52 -1.95 7.19
CA LEU A 141 2.19 -1.74 6.61
C LEU A 141 1.63 -0.33 6.87
N VAL A 142 1.99 0.28 8.00
CA VAL A 142 1.66 1.69 8.29
C VAL A 142 2.54 2.62 7.46
N LEU A 143 3.85 2.32 7.36
CA LEU A 143 4.82 3.13 6.63
C LEU A 143 4.46 3.25 5.14
N GLU A 144 4.16 2.15 4.46
CA GLU A 144 3.84 2.19 3.03
C GLU A 144 2.60 3.03 2.73
N ARG A 145 1.58 2.98 3.61
CA ARG A 145 0.37 3.81 3.48
C ARG A 145 0.65 5.28 3.77
N ALA A 146 1.54 5.57 4.73
CA ALA A 146 2.03 6.94 4.95
C ALA A 146 2.77 7.47 3.72
N LEU A 147 3.64 6.66 3.12
CA LEU A 147 4.38 7.02 1.90
C LEU A 147 3.45 7.16 0.69
N SER A 148 2.43 6.31 0.55
CA SER A 148 1.43 6.41 -0.52
C SER A 148 0.60 7.69 -0.39
N GLY A 149 0.09 7.98 0.81
CA GLY A 149 -0.64 9.22 1.07
C GLY A 149 0.22 10.48 0.87
N TYR A 150 1.49 10.42 1.27
CA TYR A 150 2.46 11.48 0.98
C TYR A 150 2.62 11.68 -0.53
N ALA A 151 2.74 10.60 -1.31
CA ALA A 151 2.88 10.67 -2.76
C ALA A 151 1.66 11.32 -3.42
N VAL A 152 0.44 11.01 -2.97
CA VAL A 152 -0.80 11.64 -3.46
C VAL A 152 -0.79 13.16 -3.23
N ALA A 153 -0.23 13.63 -2.11
CA ALA A 153 -0.15 15.06 -1.81
C ALA A 153 1.05 15.79 -2.44
N ALA A 154 2.11 15.04 -2.84
CA ALA A 154 3.39 15.62 -3.26
C ALA A 154 3.71 15.43 -4.75
N PHE A 155 3.31 14.32 -5.36
CA PHE A 155 3.66 14.00 -6.74
C PHE A 155 2.66 14.57 -7.74
N PRO A 156 3.09 14.89 -8.97
CA PRO A 156 2.18 15.35 -10.01
C PRO A 156 1.18 14.24 -10.38
N MET A 157 -0.08 14.62 -10.62
CA MET A 157 -1.13 13.71 -11.08
C MET A 157 -1.03 13.49 -12.60
N ALA A 158 -1.25 12.27 -13.04
CA ALA A 158 -1.27 11.91 -14.48
C ALA A 158 -2.60 12.27 -15.17
N LYS A 159 -3.69 12.34 -14.39
CA LYS A 159 -5.05 12.63 -14.87
C LYS A 159 -5.69 13.68 -13.95
N ASN A 160 -6.60 14.50 -14.51
CA ASN A 160 -7.42 15.43 -13.74
C ASN A 160 -8.77 14.82 -13.35
N THR A 161 -8.84 13.50 -13.25
CA THR A 161 -10.05 12.72 -12.92
C THR A 161 -9.68 11.50 -12.10
N GLY A 162 -10.69 10.88 -11.46
CA GLY A 162 -10.53 9.68 -10.67
C GLY A 162 -10.25 9.95 -9.20
N LEU A 163 -10.35 8.90 -8.38
CA LEU A 163 -10.34 8.98 -6.92
C LEU A 163 -9.07 9.65 -6.36
N ALA A 164 -7.89 9.26 -6.84
CA ALA A 164 -6.64 9.88 -6.37
C ALA A 164 -6.61 11.39 -6.65
N HIS A 165 -7.12 11.85 -7.81
CA HIS A 165 -7.24 13.26 -8.12
C HIS A 165 -8.23 13.96 -7.18
N THR A 166 -9.39 13.34 -6.91
CA THR A 166 -10.40 13.89 -5.98
C THR A 166 -9.81 14.09 -4.59
N PHE A 167 -9.10 13.08 -4.04
CA PHE A 167 -8.42 13.21 -2.75
C PHE A 167 -7.28 14.25 -2.80
N ALA A 168 -6.49 14.27 -3.87
CA ALA A 168 -5.39 15.23 -4.01
C ALA A 168 -5.89 16.68 -4.13
N THR A 169 -7.07 16.89 -4.72
CA THR A 169 -7.67 18.22 -4.90
C THR A 169 -8.35 18.71 -3.61
N ALA A 170 -9.06 17.84 -2.90
CA ALA A 170 -9.71 18.16 -1.64
C ALA A 170 -8.72 18.33 -0.47
N ALA A 171 -7.52 17.74 -0.58
CA ALA A 171 -6.53 17.73 0.48
C ALA A 171 -5.88 19.11 0.71
N ASP A 172 -5.67 19.43 1.99
CA ASP A 172 -4.67 20.44 2.38
C ASP A 172 -3.27 19.84 2.17
N LYS A 173 -2.75 19.98 0.94
CA LYS A 173 -1.50 19.33 0.51
C LYS A 173 -0.33 19.68 1.43
N THR A 174 -0.30 20.89 1.99
CA THR A 174 0.81 21.32 2.85
C THR A 174 0.79 20.59 4.19
N VAL A 175 -0.38 20.54 4.83
CA VAL A 175 -0.55 19.84 6.11
C VAL A 175 -0.39 18.34 5.92
N VAL A 176 -1.06 17.74 4.92
CA VAL A 176 -1.00 16.30 4.64
C VAL A 176 0.45 15.85 4.38
N ARG A 177 1.21 16.59 3.55
CA ARG A 177 2.63 16.28 3.30
C ARG A 177 3.46 16.32 4.56
N ARG A 178 3.30 17.36 5.39
CA ARG A 178 4.08 17.51 6.63
C ARG A 178 3.76 16.39 7.62
N VAL A 179 2.48 16.13 7.87
CA VAL A 179 2.03 15.07 8.80
C VAL A 179 2.55 13.71 8.36
N LEU A 180 2.35 13.35 7.09
CA LEU A 180 2.75 12.03 6.59
C LEU A 180 4.27 11.89 6.46
N ALA A 181 5.01 12.97 6.15
CA ALA A 181 6.46 12.96 6.15
C ALA A 181 7.03 12.75 7.57
N VAL A 182 6.49 13.46 8.58
CA VAL A 182 6.88 13.28 9.98
C VAL A 182 6.55 11.87 10.46
N LEU A 183 5.33 11.38 10.18
CA LEU A 183 4.94 10.02 10.52
C LEU A 183 5.88 8.99 9.87
N ALA A 184 6.17 9.12 8.58
CA ALA A 184 7.08 8.21 7.88
C ALA A 184 8.48 8.24 8.49
N ALA A 185 9.01 9.43 8.83
CA ALA A 185 10.32 9.56 9.49
C ALA A 185 10.34 8.86 10.86
N VAL A 186 9.32 9.06 11.68
CA VAL A 186 9.19 8.39 13.00
C VAL A 186 9.11 6.88 12.84
N LEU A 187 8.31 6.39 11.87
CA LEU A 187 8.21 4.96 11.58
C LEU A 187 9.55 4.38 11.11
N CYS A 188 10.25 5.07 10.20
CA CYS A 188 11.58 4.64 9.75
C CYS A 188 12.58 4.56 10.90
N MET A 189 12.61 5.56 11.79
CA MET A 189 13.48 5.54 12.97
C MET A 189 13.10 4.40 13.93
N GLY A 190 11.83 4.22 14.23
CA GLY A 190 11.35 3.13 15.09
C GLY A 190 11.67 1.75 14.51
N MET A 191 11.45 1.56 13.21
CA MET A 191 11.80 0.31 12.53
C MET A 191 13.32 0.07 12.53
N ALA A 192 14.13 1.10 12.28
CA ALA A 192 15.58 0.99 12.32
C ALA A 192 16.08 0.63 13.72
N ALA A 193 15.54 1.24 14.78
CA ALA A 193 15.83 0.91 16.17
C ALA A 193 15.49 -0.54 16.54
N LEU A 194 14.44 -1.10 15.91
CA LEU A 194 14.08 -2.51 16.01
C LEU A 194 14.91 -3.43 15.08
N GLY A 195 15.92 -2.91 14.37
CA GLY A 195 16.74 -3.68 13.43
C GLY A 195 16.11 -3.88 12.04
N GLY A 196 14.99 -3.22 11.76
CA GLY A 196 14.25 -3.32 10.51
C GLY A 196 14.73 -2.38 9.39
N TRP A 197 15.99 -1.95 9.42
CA TRP A 197 16.55 -1.03 8.42
C TRP A 197 16.43 -1.53 6.98
N ALA A 198 16.52 -2.86 6.76
CA ALA A 198 16.37 -3.45 5.44
C ALA A 198 14.95 -3.25 4.87
N LEU A 199 13.91 -3.32 5.72
CA LEU A 199 12.53 -3.03 5.33
C LEU A 199 12.36 -1.55 4.95
N VAL A 200 12.99 -0.64 5.72
CA VAL A 200 12.98 0.80 5.43
C VAL A 200 13.63 1.07 4.07
N LEU A 201 14.80 0.51 3.81
CA LEU A 201 15.49 0.66 2.52
C LEU A 201 14.64 0.11 1.37
N ALA A 202 14.00 -1.05 1.54
CA ALA A 202 13.10 -1.62 0.55
C ALA A 202 11.91 -0.68 0.25
N ALA A 203 11.26 -0.13 1.29
CA ALA A 203 10.15 0.80 1.13
C ALA A 203 10.57 2.07 0.35
N LEU A 204 11.70 2.67 0.71
CA LEU A 204 12.22 3.87 0.05
C LEU A 204 12.67 3.61 -1.39
N ALA A 205 13.28 2.47 -1.67
CA ALA A 205 13.66 2.05 -3.02
C ALA A 205 12.41 1.86 -3.91
N VAL A 206 11.36 1.24 -3.37
CA VAL A 206 10.08 1.08 -4.10
C VAL A 206 9.40 2.44 -4.30
N LEU A 207 9.43 3.35 -3.32
CA LEU A 207 8.90 4.71 -3.48
C LEU A 207 9.63 5.49 -4.58
N TRP A 208 10.96 5.41 -4.60
CA TRP A 208 11.77 6.01 -5.68
C TRP A 208 11.38 5.44 -7.04
N ARG A 209 11.29 4.11 -7.16
CA ARG A 209 10.86 3.44 -8.38
C ARG A 209 9.43 3.85 -8.80
N TYR A 210 8.52 3.94 -7.83
CA TYR A 210 7.15 4.42 -8.06
C TYR A 210 7.15 5.81 -8.69
N HIS A 211 7.89 6.76 -8.10
CA HIS A 211 8.02 8.12 -8.65
C HIS A 211 8.61 8.10 -10.06
N ALA A 212 9.69 7.35 -10.29
CA ALA A 212 10.35 7.27 -11.59
C ALA A 212 9.45 6.67 -12.68
N VAL A 213 8.77 5.54 -12.40
CA VAL A 213 7.84 4.87 -13.31
C VAL A 213 6.65 5.77 -13.62
N SER A 214 6.03 6.35 -12.59
CA SER A 214 4.86 7.22 -12.75
C SER A 214 5.18 8.41 -13.65
N ARG A 215 6.30 9.08 -13.44
CA ARG A 215 6.71 10.23 -14.29
C ARG A 215 7.04 9.81 -15.72
N LYS A 216 7.83 8.75 -15.89
CA LYS A 216 8.32 8.33 -17.20
C LYS A 216 7.23 7.72 -18.07
N GLN A 217 6.39 6.84 -17.49
CA GLN A 217 5.44 6.02 -18.25
C GLN A 217 4.04 6.65 -18.35
N PHE A 218 3.63 7.43 -17.33
CA PHE A 218 2.27 7.97 -17.22
C PHE A 218 2.22 9.50 -17.07
N GLY A 219 3.37 10.13 -16.75
CA GLY A 219 3.54 11.57 -16.54
C GLY A 219 3.09 12.08 -15.20
N GLY A 220 2.74 11.21 -14.31
CA GLY A 220 2.30 11.47 -12.94
C GLY A 220 1.71 10.23 -12.34
N ILE A 221 1.14 10.37 -11.15
CA ILE A 221 0.49 9.27 -10.44
C ILE A 221 -1.00 9.16 -10.76
N THR A 222 -1.55 7.95 -10.56
CA THR A 222 -2.98 7.63 -10.55
C THR A 222 -3.30 6.80 -9.30
N GLY A 223 -4.57 6.51 -9.04
CA GLY A 223 -4.98 5.57 -8.00
C GLY A 223 -4.42 4.17 -8.22
N ASP A 224 -4.45 3.71 -9.47
CA ASP A 224 -3.95 2.40 -9.87
C ASP A 224 -2.45 2.26 -9.60
N LEU A 225 -1.68 3.31 -9.96
CA LEU A 225 -0.25 3.39 -9.66
C LEU A 225 0.04 3.44 -8.15
N ALA A 226 -0.84 4.04 -7.35
CA ALA A 226 -0.71 3.99 -5.89
C ALA A 226 -0.96 2.57 -5.36
N GLY A 227 -1.94 1.84 -5.89
CA GLY A 227 -2.15 0.42 -5.60
C GLY A 227 -0.93 -0.44 -6.01
N TRP A 228 -0.39 -0.19 -7.20
CA TRP A 228 0.84 -0.85 -7.65
C TRP A 228 2.03 -0.59 -6.72
N PHE A 229 2.18 0.64 -6.21
CA PHE A 229 3.21 0.97 -5.24
C PHE A 229 3.04 0.15 -3.96
N LEU A 230 1.83 0.11 -3.38
CA LEU A 230 1.56 -0.62 -2.14
C LEU A 230 1.89 -2.10 -2.27
N GLN A 231 1.41 -2.77 -3.34
CA GLN A 231 1.69 -4.19 -3.55
C GLN A 231 3.18 -4.47 -3.76
N LYS A 232 3.90 -3.57 -4.46
CA LYS A 232 5.37 -3.68 -4.60
C LYS A 232 6.08 -3.44 -3.26
N ALA A 233 5.63 -2.48 -2.46
CA ALA A 233 6.20 -2.20 -1.14
C ALA A 233 6.00 -3.39 -0.20
N GLU A 234 4.78 -3.93 -0.11
CA GLU A 234 4.49 -5.13 0.68
C GLU A 234 5.40 -6.31 0.28
N LEU A 235 5.50 -6.61 -1.02
CA LEU A 235 6.32 -7.72 -1.50
C LEU A 235 7.81 -7.56 -1.14
N TRP A 236 8.38 -6.39 -1.40
CA TRP A 236 9.81 -6.17 -1.18
C TRP A 236 10.17 -6.00 0.29
N MET A 237 9.30 -5.39 1.10
CA MET A 237 9.51 -5.31 2.55
C MET A 237 9.39 -6.70 3.19
N LEU A 238 8.47 -7.56 2.72
CA LEU A 238 8.35 -8.94 3.21
C LEU A 238 9.59 -9.77 2.84
N ALA A 239 10.10 -9.60 1.62
CA ALA A 239 11.35 -10.22 1.20
C ALA A 239 12.54 -9.76 2.07
N ALA A 240 12.60 -8.47 2.38
CA ALA A 240 13.61 -7.91 3.27
C ALA A 240 13.50 -8.45 4.71
N LEU A 241 12.27 -8.63 5.22
CA LEU A 241 12.02 -9.26 6.52
C LEU A 241 12.56 -10.69 6.54
N CYS A 242 12.19 -11.51 5.55
CA CYS A 242 12.68 -12.89 5.43
C CYS A 242 14.20 -12.95 5.32
N ALA A 243 14.80 -12.12 4.46
CA ALA A 243 16.26 -12.07 4.29
C ALA A 243 16.97 -11.68 5.60
N SER A 244 16.42 -10.73 6.36
CA SER A 244 16.96 -10.32 7.66
C SER A 244 16.88 -11.45 8.70
N GLN A 245 15.81 -12.25 8.68
CA GLN A 245 15.68 -13.43 9.54
C GLN A 245 16.63 -14.56 9.15
N TRP A 246 16.86 -14.80 7.85
CA TRP A 246 17.82 -15.80 7.38
C TRP A 246 19.26 -15.40 7.67
N GLY A 247 19.57 -14.11 7.58
CA GLY A 247 20.90 -13.57 7.90
C GLY A 247 21.16 -13.43 9.40
N GLY A 248 20.22 -13.82 10.28
CA GLY A 248 20.39 -13.73 11.73
C GLY A 248 20.38 -12.29 12.29
N LEU A 249 19.83 -11.33 11.53
CA LEU A 249 19.72 -9.92 11.94
C LEU A 249 18.45 -9.64 12.77
N LEU A 250 17.44 -10.54 12.67
CA LEU A 250 16.14 -10.45 13.36
C LEU A 250 15.77 -11.77 14.04
#